data_663b987145c24f4cf72664274f0939ec
#
_entry.id   663b987145c24f4cf72664274f0939ec
#
_cell.length_a   1.000
_cell.length_b   1.000
_cell.length_c   1.000
_cell.angle_alpha   90.00
_cell.angle_beta   90.00
_cell.angle_gamma   90.00
#
_symmetry.space_group_name_H-M   'P 1'
#
loop_
_entity.id
_entity.type
_entity.pdbx_description
1 polymer ?
#
loop_
_entity_poly.entity_id
_entity_poly.type
_entity_poly.pdbx_seq_one_letter_code
_entity_poly.pdbx_strand_id
1 'polypeptide(L)'
;MENLAIDPALSSIKHEDVFAIALHHRFQWEEAQQSYVILFPEGMVKLHGGAGEVIKRVDGKASVGDIITELKIAFPDATTIETDVIGMFDMAYGKAWIRKLN
;
A
#
# COMPACT_ATOMS: atom_id res chain seq x y z
N MET A 1 1.34 18.67 -6.43
CA MET A 1 0.95 17.34 -6.00
C MET A 1 1.88 16.84 -4.90
N GLU A 2 1.29 16.29 -3.90
CA GLU A 2 2.04 15.76 -2.78
C GLU A 2 2.97 14.63 -3.20
N ASN A 3 4.23 14.71 -2.85
CA ASN A 3 5.14 13.60 -3.08
C ASN A 3 5.02 12.63 -1.91
N LEU A 4 4.52 11.43 -2.17
CA LEU A 4 4.31 10.44 -1.14
C LEU A 4 5.55 9.57 -0.89
N ALA A 5 6.54 9.67 -1.76
CA ALA A 5 7.77 8.91 -1.58
C ALA A 5 8.59 9.53 -0.43
N ILE A 6 9.10 8.67 0.44
CA ILE A 6 9.96 9.10 1.54
C ILE A 6 11.26 8.32 1.47
N ASP A 7 12.29 8.83 2.13
CA ASP A 7 13.54 8.12 2.25
C ASP A 7 13.29 6.86 3.09
N PRO A 8 13.48 5.65 2.52
CA PRO A 8 13.23 4.42 3.29
C PRO A 8 14.02 4.34 4.58
N ALA A 9 15.17 5.00 4.66
CA ALA A 9 15.99 4.99 5.88
C ALA A 9 15.31 5.74 7.03
N LEU A 10 14.36 6.64 6.73
CA LEU A 10 13.66 7.44 7.74
C LEU A 10 12.33 6.83 8.14
N SER A 11 11.87 5.80 7.43
CA SER A 11 10.58 5.18 7.70
C SER A 11 10.71 4.13 8.79
N SER A 12 9.66 3.95 9.58
CA SER A 12 9.56 2.85 10.54
C SER A 12 9.13 1.55 9.87
N ILE A 13 8.76 1.60 8.59
CA ILE A 13 8.32 0.41 7.86
C ILE A 13 9.55 -0.43 7.52
N LYS A 14 9.52 -1.71 7.86
CA LYS A 14 10.62 -2.63 7.62
C LYS A 14 10.22 -3.71 6.64
N HIS A 15 11.20 -4.27 5.93
CA HIS A 15 10.93 -5.31 4.94
C HIS A 15 10.25 -6.54 5.53
N GLU A 16 10.50 -6.85 6.77
CA GLU A 16 9.90 -8.02 7.42
C GLU A 16 8.50 -7.76 7.95
N ASP A 17 8.02 -6.53 7.91
CA ASP A 17 6.69 -6.20 8.42
C ASP A 17 5.61 -6.83 7.55
N VAL A 18 4.56 -7.35 8.20
CA VAL A 18 3.40 -7.92 7.54
C VAL A 18 2.17 -7.13 7.97
N PHE A 19 1.37 -6.75 7.00
CA PHE A 19 0.18 -5.93 7.24
C PHE A 19 -1.07 -6.62 6.72
N ALA A 20 -2.20 -6.21 7.26
CA ALA A 20 -3.51 -6.58 6.77
C ALA A 20 -4.36 -5.31 6.67
N ILE A 21 -5.43 -5.38 5.88
CA ILE A 21 -6.39 -4.29 5.81
C ILE A 21 -6.99 -4.12 7.21
N ALA A 22 -7.12 -2.88 7.66
CA ALA A 22 -7.60 -2.60 9.02
C ALA A 22 -9.04 -3.07 9.20
N LEU A 23 -9.42 -3.32 10.45
CA LEU A 23 -10.78 -3.74 10.76
C LEU A 23 -11.76 -2.69 10.26
N HIS A 24 -12.92 -3.15 9.81
CA HIS A 24 -14.00 -2.30 9.30
C HIS A 24 -13.64 -1.54 8.05
N HIS A 25 -12.56 -1.94 7.38
CA HIS A 25 -12.15 -1.37 6.09
C HIS A 25 -12.26 -2.47 5.04
N ARG A 26 -12.53 -2.06 3.80
CA ARG A 26 -12.61 -3.00 2.68
C ARG A 26 -11.87 -2.42 1.49
N PHE A 27 -10.98 -3.20 0.92
CA PHE A 27 -10.30 -2.86 -0.32
C PHE A 27 -11.05 -3.54 -1.47
N GLN A 28 -11.39 -2.77 -2.51
CA GLN A 28 -12.08 -3.35 -3.66
C GLN A 28 -11.86 -2.52 -4.91
N TRP A 29 -12.09 -3.15 -6.05
CA TRP A 29 -12.13 -2.46 -7.33
C TRP A 29 -13.52 -1.83 -7.47
N GLU A 30 -13.54 -0.57 -7.87
CA GLU A 30 -14.78 0.17 -8.06
C GLU A 30 -14.96 0.46 -9.54
N GLU A 31 -15.89 -0.22 -10.17
CA GLU A 31 -16.07 -0.12 -11.62
C GLU A 31 -16.46 1.29 -12.05
N ALA A 32 -17.37 1.93 -11.31
CA ALA A 32 -17.80 3.28 -11.64
C ALA A 32 -16.67 4.29 -11.58
N GLN A 33 -15.71 4.07 -10.69
CA GLN A 33 -14.55 4.95 -10.52
C GLN A 33 -13.37 4.53 -11.38
N GLN A 34 -13.41 3.32 -11.94
CA GLN A 34 -12.31 2.72 -12.67
C GLN A 34 -11.02 2.78 -11.84
N SER A 35 -11.14 2.45 -10.56
CA SER A 35 -9.98 2.46 -9.65
C SER A 35 -10.23 1.62 -8.42
N TYR A 36 -9.16 1.26 -7.74
CA TYR A 36 -9.26 0.64 -6.43
C TYR A 36 -9.63 1.68 -5.39
N VAL A 37 -10.38 1.25 -4.39
CA VAL A 37 -10.82 2.12 -3.30
C VAL A 37 -10.69 1.37 -1.97
N ILE A 38 -10.60 2.14 -0.89
CA ILE A 38 -10.76 1.61 0.45
C ILE A 38 -12.05 2.20 1.01
N LEU A 39 -12.96 1.31 1.40
CA LEU A 39 -14.22 1.70 2.02
C LEU A 39 -14.11 1.58 3.53
N PHE A 40 -14.65 2.53 4.26
CA PHE A 40 -14.70 2.51 5.71
C PHE A 40 -15.99 3.19 6.17
N PRO A 41 -16.35 3.07 7.45
CA PRO A 41 -17.68 3.53 7.88
C PRO A 41 -17.98 4.98 7.54
N GLU A 42 -16.96 5.86 7.57
CA GLU A 42 -17.16 7.29 7.31
C GLU A 42 -17.09 7.66 5.84
N GLY A 43 -16.69 6.73 4.96
CA GLY A 43 -16.57 7.10 3.56
C GLY A 43 -15.71 6.18 2.74
N MET A 44 -15.05 6.75 1.73
CA MET A 44 -14.30 6.02 0.75
C MET A 44 -13.06 6.83 0.35
N VAL A 45 -11.94 6.13 0.19
CA VAL A 45 -10.72 6.71 -0.36
C VAL A 45 -10.43 6.07 -1.70
N LYS A 46 -10.26 6.90 -2.72
CA LYS A 46 -9.86 6.44 -4.04
C LYS A 46 -8.33 6.36 -4.08
N LEU A 47 -7.81 5.22 -4.54
CA LEU A 47 -6.37 5.01 -4.62
C LEU A 47 -5.90 5.33 -6.03
N HIS A 48 -5.00 6.30 -6.13
CA HIS A 48 -4.52 6.80 -7.43
C HIS A 48 -3.18 6.16 -7.80
N GLY A 49 -2.93 6.09 -9.09
CA GLY A 49 -1.66 5.62 -9.61
C GLY A 49 -1.33 4.21 -9.13
N GLY A 50 -0.10 4.02 -8.68
CA GLY A 50 0.36 2.72 -8.22
C GLY A 50 -0.10 2.32 -6.83
N ALA A 51 -0.79 3.22 -6.11
CA ALA A 51 -1.21 2.92 -4.74
C ALA A 51 -2.09 1.68 -4.66
N GLY A 52 -3.00 1.51 -5.61
CA GLY A 52 -3.86 0.34 -5.66
C GLY A 52 -3.09 -0.95 -5.83
N GLU A 53 -2.03 -0.92 -6.64
CA GLU A 53 -1.21 -2.10 -6.86
C GLU A 53 -0.46 -2.52 -5.59
N VAL A 54 -0.06 -1.57 -4.77
CA VAL A 54 0.59 -1.87 -3.51
C VAL A 54 -0.41 -2.48 -2.53
N ILE A 55 -1.52 -1.80 -2.31
CA ILE A 55 -2.51 -2.23 -1.31
C ILE A 55 -3.18 -3.54 -1.72
N LYS A 56 -3.34 -3.78 -3.02
CA LYS A 56 -3.90 -5.02 -3.55
C LYS A 56 -3.15 -6.25 -3.04
N ARG A 57 -1.87 -6.10 -2.75
CA ARG A 57 -1.01 -7.20 -2.33
C ARG A 57 -0.93 -7.37 -0.81
N VAL A 58 -1.63 -6.52 -0.06
CA VAL A 58 -1.70 -6.62 1.41
C VAL A 58 -2.71 -7.70 1.76
N ASP A 59 -2.22 -8.85 2.21
CA ASP A 59 -3.06 -10.03 2.42
C ASP A 59 -2.88 -10.68 3.80
N GLY A 60 -2.14 -10.04 4.69
CA GLY A 60 -1.91 -10.59 6.02
C GLY A 60 -0.84 -11.66 6.06
N LYS A 61 -0.17 -11.94 4.95
CA LYS A 61 0.86 -12.98 4.85
C LYS A 61 2.14 -12.48 4.24
N ALA A 62 2.05 -11.76 3.12
CA ALA A 62 3.22 -11.25 2.42
C ALA A 62 3.85 -10.11 3.23
N SER A 63 5.17 -10.13 3.35
CA SER A 63 5.89 -9.05 3.98
C SER A 63 6.02 -7.86 3.01
N VAL A 64 6.39 -6.71 3.54
CA VAL A 64 6.67 -5.55 2.71
C VAL A 64 7.74 -5.89 1.67
N GLY A 65 8.78 -6.61 2.09
CA GLY A 65 9.85 -7.04 1.17
C GLY A 65 9.34 -7.96 0.07
N ASP A 66 8.43 -8.88 0.40
CA ASP A 66 7.82 -9.76 -0.62
C ASP A 66 7.04 -8.93 -1.64
N ILE A 67 6.31 -7.92 -1.17
CA ILE A 67 5.51 -7.07 -2.06
C ILE A 67 6.43 -6.25 -2.97
N ILE A 68 7.53 -5.73 -2.42
CA ILE A 68 8.51 -5.00 -3.23
C ILE A 68 9.06 -5.90 -4.33
N THR A 69 9.44 -7.12 -3.98
CA THR A 69 9.99 -8.07 -4.95
C THR A 69 8.97 -8.39 -6.05
N GLU A 70 7.73 -8.64 -5.65
CA GLU A 70 6.67 -8.96 -6.59
C GLU A 70 6.41 -7.79 -7.56
N LEU A 71 6.41 -6.57 -7.03
CA LEU A 71 6.17 -5.40 -7.87
C LEU A 71 7.33 -5.13 -8.80
N LYS A 72 8.57 -5.40 -8.37
CA LYS A 72 9.73 -5.27 -9.28
C LYS A 72 9.64 -6.24 -10.44
N ILE A 73 9.10 -7.42 -10.20
CA ILE A 73 8.91 -8.41 -11.28
C ILE A 73 7.78 -7.97 -12.20
N ALA A 74 6.68 -7.47 -11.63
CA ALA A 74 5.50 -7.09 -12.41
C ALA A 74 5.75 -5.81 -13.23
N PHE A 75 6.60 -4.91 -12.74
CA PHE A 75 6.84 -3.62 -13.38
C PHE A 75 8.35 -3.40 -13.52
N PRO A 76 9.00 -4.16 -14.42
CA PRO A 76 10.48 -4.16 -14.47
C PRO A 76 11.08 -2.83 -14.92
N ASP A 77 10.29 -1.97 -15.57
CA ASP A 77 10.80 -0.68 -16.03
C ASP A 77 10.71 0.41 -14.97
N ALA A 78 10.02 0.15 -13.88
CA ALA A 78 9.89 1.14 -12.81
C ALA A 78 11.18 1.16 -11.98
N THR A 79 11.67 2.36 -11.66
CA THR A 79 12.97 2.51 -11.01
C THR A 79 12.91 2.91 -9.55
N THR A 80 11.72 3.24 -9.04
CA THR A 80 11.56 3.74 -7.67
C THR A 80 10.60 2.90 -6.84
N ILE A 81 10.46 1.62 -7.17
CA ILE A 81 9.46 0.77 -6.52
C ILE A 81 9.66 0.70 -5.02
N GLU A 82 10.89 0.45 -4.56
CA GLU A 82 11.10 0.32 -3.12
C GLU A 82 10.70 1.58 -2.37
N THR A 83 11.14 2.74 -2.84
CA THR A 83 10.81 4.02 -2.21
C THR A 83 9.30 4.25 -2.23
N ASP A 84 8.67 3.98 -3.37
CA ASP A 84 7.23 4.20 -3.51
C ASP A 84 6.41 3.26 -2.62
N VAL A 85 6.82 2.00 -2.53
CA VAL A 85 6.12 1.03 -1.68
C VAL A 85 6.26 1.40 -0.21
N ILE A 86 7.47 1.72 0.23
CA ILE A 86 7.69 2.11 1.63
C ILE A 86 6.86 3.36 1.95
N GLY A 87 6.86 4.33 1.05
CA GLY A 87 6.06 5.55 1.24
C GLY A 87 4.57 5.27 1.33
N MET A 88 4.10 4.35 0.49
CA MET A 88 2.68 3.99 0.50
C MET A 88 2.30 3.28 1.80
N PHE A 89 3.11 2.34 2.27
CA PHE A 89 2.87 1.68 3.54
C PHE A 89 2.91 2.67 4.71
N ASP A 90 3.85 3.59 4.68
CA ASP A 90 3.98 4.59 5.73
C ASP A 90 2.72 5.45 5.81
N MET A 91 2.23 5.91 4.66
CA MET A 91 1.01 6.70 4.61
C MET A 91 -0.21 5.88 5.04
N ALA A 92 -0.36 4.68 4.48
CA ALA A 92 -1.52 3.85 4.77
C ALA A 92 -1.58 3.45 6.25
N TYR A 93 -0.43 3.14 6.83
CA TYR A 93 -0.35 2.81 8.25
C TYR A 93 -0.68 4.04 9.10
N GLY A 94 -0.14 5.19 8.73
CA GLY A 94 -0.42 6.42 9.44
C GLY A 94 -1.89 6.83 9.38
N LYS A 95 -2.59 6.47 8.31
CA LYS A 95 -4.01 6.74 8.18
C LYS A 95 -4.89 5.62 8.74
N ALA A 96 -4.27 4.59 9.29
CA ALA A 96 -4.98 3.44 9.86
C ALA A 96 -5.83 2.67 8.84
N TRP A 97 -5.41 2.69 7.58
CA TRP A 97 -6.05 1.88 6.54
C TRP A 97 -5.58 0.43 6.62
N ILE A 98 -4.40 0.22 7.15
CA ILE A 98 -3.81 -1.10 7.34
C ILE A 98 -3.33 -1.22 8.78
N ARG A 99 -3.17 -2.46 9.24
CA ARG A 99 -2.67 -2.74 10.58
C ARG A 99 -1.51 -3.72 10.50
N LYS A 100 -0.55 -3.53 11.38
CA LYS A 100 0.64 -4.37 11.44
C LYS A 100 0.34 -5.63 12.25
N LEU A 101 0.81 -6.77 11.75
CA LEU A 101 0.52 -8.07 12.36
C LEU A 101 1.68 -8.64 13.17
N ASN A 102 2.91 -8.14 13.00
CA ASN A 102 4.08 -8.72 13.67
C ASN A 102 4.95 -7.69 14.39
#